data_c7730a5f3c30d63b9a448d5a6477d3c3
#
_entry.id   c7730a5f3c30d63b9a448d5a6477d3c3
#
_cell.length_a   1.000
_cell.length_b   1.000
_cell.length_c   1.000
_cell.angle_alpha   90.00
_cell.angle_beta   90.00
_cell.angle_gamma   90.00
#
_symmetry.space_group_name_H-M   'P 1'
#
loop_
_entity.id
_entity.type
_entity.pdbx_description
1 polymer ?
#
loop_
_entity_poly.entity_id
_entity_poly.type
_entity_poly.pdbx_seq_one_letter_code
_entity_poly.pdbx_strand_id
1 'polypeptide(L)'
;MNKRIVVSATFVIIVIIVIVSFTSYQANLMDMQNKAMEQFIKSQQKAQIEFENGSPILGSESAPVTIVEFGDYQCEACYAWFHNTRDTLIDNYIETGKAKLIFVDLPFLGRDSPKAAHASYCAEDQEKYWEYHTILYTFQDGHPDSGWADR
;
A
#
# COMPACT_ATOMS: atom_id res chain seq x y z
N MET A 1 29.86 14.58 64.06
CA MET A 1 29.18 13.90 62.94
C MET A 1 30.29 13.18 62.16
N ASN A 2 30.26 11.84 62.09
CA ASN A 2 31.37 11.01 61.56
C ASN A 2 31.53 11.21 60.05
N LYS A 3 32.69 11.69 59.55
CA LYS A 3 32.98 11.88 58.12
C LYS A 3 32.65 10.62 57.28
N ARG A 4 32.80 9.40 57.81
CA ARG A 4 32.48 8.15 57.14
C ARG A 4 30.96 7.98 56.86
N ILE A 5 30.08 8.46 57.73
CA ILE A 5 28.63 8.38 57.58
C ILE A 5 28.17 9.36 56.51
N VAL A 6 28.74 10.55 56.45
CA VAL A 6 28.41 11.60 55.45
C VAL A 6 28.82 11.14 54.05
N VAL A 7 30.02 10.55 53.90
CA VAL A 7 30.50 10.03 52.60
C VAL A 7 29.64 8.86 52.11
N SER A 8 29.18 7.99 53.02
CA SER A 8 28.30 6.90 52.66
C SER A 8 26.92 7.39 52.22
N ALA A 9 26.34 8.38 52.87
CA ALA A 9 25.04 8.96 52.50
C ALA A 9 25.07 9.69 51.15
N THR A 10 26.12 10.46 50.88
CA THR A 10 26.29 11.15 49.59
C THR A 10 26.48 10.16 48.44
N PHE A 11 27.20 9.08 48.63
CA PHE A 11 27.34 8.03 47.61
C PHE A 11 26.00 7.35 47.28
N VAL A 12 25.17 7.02 48.28
CA VAL A 12 23.84 6.44 48.10
C VAL A 12 22.92 7.42 47.30
N ILE A 13 22.95 8.70 47.61
CA ILE A 13 22.16 9.70 46.89
C ILE A 13 22.58 9.76 45.42
N ILE A 14 23.87 9.77 45.12
CA ILE A 14 24.37 9.80 43.74
C ILE A 14 23.91 8.54 42.99
N VAL A 15 23.99 7.38 43.57
CA VAL A 15 23.54 6.13 42.96
C VAL A 15 22.02 6.18 42.64
N ILE A 16 21.23 6.69 43.57
CA ILE A 16 19.78 6.86 43.35
C ILE A 16 19.50 7.82 42.18
N ILE A 17 20.19 8.94 42.13
CA ILE A 17 20.05 9.91 41.02
C ILE A 17 20.40 9.27 39.68
N VAL A 18 21.50 8.50 39.60
CA VAL A 18 21.89 7.80 38.37
C VAL A 18 20.84 6.78 37.95
N ILE A 19 20.32 6.01 38.91
CA ILE A 19 19.26 5.02 38.61
C ILE A 19 18.00 5.69 38.10
N VAL A 20 17.52 6.76 38.76
CA VAL A 20 16.32 7.51 38.35
C VAL A 20 16.53 8.14 36.96
N SER A 21 17.69 8.75 36.72
CA SER A 21 18.02 9.32 35.42
C SER A 21 18.04 8.26 34.32
N PHE A 22 18.63 7.09 34.61
CA PHE A 22 18.69 5.99 33.65
C PHE A 22 17.31 5.40 33.35
N THR A 23 16.48 5.20 34.36
CA THR A 23 15.09 4.71 34.16
C THR A 23 14.23 5.72 33.39
N SER A 24 14.38 7.01 33.67
CA SER A 24 13.67 8.06 32.91
C SER A 24 14.13 8.11 31.46
N TYR A 25 15.42 7.92 31.19
CA TYR A 25 15.97 7.85 29.83
C TYR A 25 15.40 6.65 29.07
N GLN A 26 15.37 5.47 29.69
CA GLN A 26 14.78 4.26 29.10
C GLN A 26 13.26 4.44 28.81
N ALA A 27 12.53 5.06 29.74
CA ALA A 27 11.12 5.33 29.52
C ALA A 27 10.88 6.27 28.34
N ASN A 28 11.71 7.31 28.18
CA ASN A 28 11.63 8.20 27.01
C ASN A 28 11.95 7.48 25.68
N LEU A 29 12.94 6.58 25.68
CA LEU A 29 13.24 5.77 24.50
C LEU A 29 12.07 4.88 24.10
N MET A 30 11.44 4.20 25.06
CA MET A 30 10.27 3.36 24.80
C MET A 30 9.08 4.19 24.28
N ASP A 31 8.83 5.37 24.83
CA ASP A 31 7.79 6.26 24.35
C ASP A 31 8.02 6.71 22.90
N MET A 32 9.26 7.05 22.54
CA MET A 32 9.62 7.39 21.16
C MET A 32 9.42 6.20 20.21
N GLN A 33 9.81 4.99 20.62
CA GLN A 33 9.62 3.79 19.80
C GLN A 33 8.13 3.47 19.60
N ASN A 34 7.32 3.60 20.65
CA ASN A 34 5.88 3.38 20.58
C ASN A 34 5.19 4.39 19.65
N LYS A 35 5.55 5.68 19.74
CA LYS A 35 5.04 6.72 18.83
C LYS A 35 5.42 6.46 17.36
N ALA A 36 6.66 6.04 17.11
CA ALA A 36 7.09 5.69 15.77
C ALA A 36 6.31 4.48 15.23
N MET A 37 6.08 3.47 16.06
CA MET A 37 5.28 2.29 15.70
C MET A 37 3.81 2.67 15.42
N GLU A 38 3.19 3.50 16.25
CA GLU A 38 1.83 3.98 16.01
C GLU A 38 1.71 4.77 14.69
N GLN A 39 2.69 5.62 14.38
CA GLN A 39 2.72 6.35 13.12
C GLN A 39 2.87 5.40 11.93
N PHE A 40 3.72 4.39 12.04
CA PHE A 40 3.88 3.36 11.01
C PHE A 40 2.57 2.58 10.80
N ILE A 41 1.91 2.12 11.86
CA ILE A 41 0.62 1.42 11.78
C ILE A 41 -0.45 2.31 11.12
N LYS A 42 -0.56 3.59 11.53
CA LYS A 42 -1.50 4.54 10.93
C LYS A 42 -1.23 4.79 9.44
N SER A 43 0.05 4.83 9.04
CA SER A 43 0.41 4.97 7.62
C SER A 43 0.00 3.75 6.80
N GLN A 44 0.15 2.55 7.35
CA GLN A 44 -0.29 1.31 6.70
C GLN A 44 -1.82 1.23 6.60
N GLN A 45 -2.55 1.60 7.66
CA GLN A 45 -4.01 1.65 7.64
C GLN A 45 -4.54 2.66 6.61
N LYS A 46 -3.90 3.85 6.52
CA LYS A 46 -4.26 4.85 5.52
C LYS A 46 -4.05 4.32 4.10
N ALA A 47 -2.93 3.66 3.84
CA ALA A 47 -2.66 3.03 2.55
C ALA A 47 -3.73 1.96 2.21
N GLN A 48 -4.13 1.12 3.18
CA GLN A 48 -5.22 0.15 2.97
C GLN A 48 -6.56 0.82 2.63
N ILE A 49 -6.92 1.93 3.29
CA ILE A 49 -8.18 2.66 3.01
C ILE A 49 -8.19 3.23 1.58
N GLU A 50 -7.06 3.68 1.07
CA GLU A 50 -6.94 4.17 -0.31
C GLU A 50 -7.12 3.04 -1.35
N PHE A 51 -6.89 1.78 -0.98
CA PHE A 51 -7.03 0.62 -1.85
C PHE A 51 -8.38 -0.12 -1.73
N GLU A 52 -9.22 0.20 -0.73
CA GLU A 52 -10.58 -0.34 -0.61
C GLU A 52 -11.50 0.03 -1.78
N ASN A 53 -11.14 1.06 -2.57
CA ASN A 53 -11.85 1.48 -3.77
C ASN A 53 -11.20 0.97 -5.07
N GLY A 54 -10.28 0.02 -4.99
CA GLY A 54 -9.65 -0.60 -6.15
C GLY A 54 -10.41 -1.83 -6.64
N SER A 55 -9.86 -2.49 -7.65
CA SER A 55 -10.35 -3.77 -8.18
C SER A 55 -10.34 -4.87 -7.10
N PRO A 56 -11.03 -5.99 -7.35
CA PRO A 56 -10.77 -7.24 -6.63
C PRO A 56 -9.27 -7.60 -6.69
N ILE A 57 -8.80 -8.28 -5.66
CA ILE A 57 -7.40 -8.74 -5.61
C ILE A 57 -7.17 -9.79 -6.69
N LEU A 58 -6.14 -9.59 -7.52
CA LEU A 58 -5.58 -10.62 -8.37
C LEU A 58 -4.47 -11.35 -7.62
N GLY A 59 -4.62 -12.66 -7.47
CA GLY A 59 -3.68 -13.51 -6.73
C GLY A 59 -4.16 -13.87 -5.33
N SER A 60 -3.23 -14.28 -4.47
CA SER A 60 -3.55 -14.71 -3.10
C SER A 60 -3.70 -13.52 -2.15
N GLU A 61 -4.81 -13.45 -1.41
CA GLU A 61 -5.01 -12.45 -0.36
C GLU A 61 -3.90 -12.47 0.70
N SER A 62 -3.32 -13.64 0.97
CA SER A 62 -2.24 -13.83 1.93
C SER A 62 -0.85 -13.46 1.40
N ALA A 63 -0.72 -13.05 0.13
CA ALA A 63 0.56 -12.65 -0.45
C ALA A 63 1.18 -11.48 0.34
N PRO A 64 2.49 -11.57 0.66
CA PRO A 64 3.14 -10.59 1.54
C PRO A 64 3.33 -9.21 0.91
N VAL A 65 3.31 -9.11 -0.43
CA VAL A 65 3.50 -7.85 -1.15
C VAL A 65 2.21 -7.50 -1.88
N THR A 66 1.74 -6.26 -1.69
CA THR A 66 0.64 -5.69 -2.48
C THR A 66 1.23 -4.75 -3.52
N ILE A 67 0.95 -5.03 -4.79
CA ILE A 67 1.26 -4.15 -5.92
C ILE A 67 -0.03 -3.40 -6.23
N VAL A 68 0.06 -2.07 -6.34
CA VAL A 68 -1.07 -1.23 -6.72
C VAL A 68 -0.72 -0.54 -8.02
N GLU A 69 -1.52 -0.81 -9.03
CA GLU A 69 -1.43 -0.15 -10.32
C GLU A 69 -2.49 0.94 -10.40
N PHE A 70 -2.05 2.17 -10.64
CA PHE A 70 -2.95 3.28 -10.97
C PHE A 70 -2.98 3.46 -12.48
N GLY A 71 -4.14 3.31 -13.10
CA GLY A 71 -4.23 3.30 -14.55
C GLY A 71 -5.50 3.90 -15.12
N ASP A 72 -5.45 4.18 -16.41
CA ASP A 72 -6.56 4.62 -17.23
C ASP A 72 -6.60 3.76 -18.50
N TYR A 73 -7.77 3.27 -18.85
CA TYR A 73 -7.94 2.41 -20.03
C TYR A 73 -7.70 3.12 -21.38
N GLN A 74 -7.55 4.46 -21.38
CA GLN A 74 -7.14 5.25 -22.56
C GLN A 74 -5.64 5.64 -22.54
N CYS A 75 -4.89 5.21 -21.53
CA CYS A 75 -3.49 5.57 -21.33
C CYS A 75 -2.57 4.70 -22.22
N GLU A 76 -1.84 5.30 -23.13
CA GLU A 76 -0.86 4.59 -23.97
C GLU A 76 0.26 3.93 -23.17
N ALA A 77 0.72 4.57 -22.10
CA ALA A 77 1.75 4.00 -21.24
C ALA A 77 1.22 2.78 -20.44
N CYS A 78 -0.03 2.84 -19.98
CA CYS A 78 -0.69 1.71 -19.32
C CYS A 78 -0.92 0.56 -20.31
N TYR A 79 -1.33 0.86 -21.54
CA TYR A 79 -1.41 -0.11 -22.63
C TYR A 79 -0.07 -0.81 -22.87
N ALA A 80 1.00 -0.03 -23.00
CA ALA A 80 2.34 -0.57 -23.22
C ALA A 80 2.81 -1.45 -22.05
N TRP A 81 2.52 -1.04 -20.82
CA TRP A 81 2.80 -1.84 -19.63
C TRP A 81 2.00 -3.15 -19.62
N PHE A 82 0.72 -3.09 -19.90
CA PHE A 82 -0.17 -4.25 -19.98
C PHE A 82 0.37 -5.30 -20.97
N HIS A 83 0.74 -4.88 -22.19
CA HIS A 83 1.19 -5.80 -23.25
C HIS A 83 2.63 -6.28 -23.12
N ASN A 84 3.51 -5.53 -22.44
CA ASN A 84 4.94 -5.86 -22.43
C ASN A 84 5.45 -6.35 -21.06
N THR A 85 4.73 -6.07 -19.97
CA THR A 85 5.28 -6.28 -18.62
C THR A 85 4.34 -7.09 -17.72
N ARG A 86 3.02 -6.90 -17.84
CA ARG A 86 2.03 -7.46 -16.93
C ARG A 86 2.10 -8.99 -16.83
N ASP A 87 2.19 -9.68 -17.93
CA ASP A 87 2.22 -11.17 -17.94
C ASP A 87 3.45 -11.69 -17.20
N THR A 88 4.62 -11.07 -17.41
CA THR A 88 5.84 -11.41 -16.66
C THR A 88 5.67 -11.19 -15.15
N LEU A 89 4.96 -10.13 -14.75
CA LEU A 89 4.64 -9.87 -13.34
C LEU A 89 3.70 -10.95 -12.79
N ILE A 90 2.66 -11.30 -13.52
CA ILE A 90 1.69 -12.32 -13.12
C ILE A 90 2.39 -13.66 -12.92
N ASP A 91 3.11 -14.15 -13.92
CA ASP A 91 3.76 -15.47 -13.90
C ASP A 91 4.79 -15.59 -12.77
N ASN A 92 5.59 -14.55 -12.53
CA ASN A 92 6.71 -14.64 -11.60
C ASN A 92 6.37 -14.29 -10.15
N TYR A 93 5.29 -13.53 -9.92
CA TYR A 93 5.00 -12.99 -8.59
C TYR A 93 3.57 -13.23 -8.13
N ILE A 94 2.57 -13.08 -8.99
CA ILE A 94 1.17 -13.22 -8.58
C ILE A 94 0.79 -14.71 -8.47
N GLU A 95 1.01 -15.50 -9.52
CA GLU A 95 0.70 -16.93 -9.53
C GLU A 95 1.57 -17.73 -8.55
N THR A 96 2.77 -17.24 -8.28
CA THR A 96 3.66 -17.85 -7.27
C THR A 96 3.33 -17.47 -5.82
N GLY A 97 2.32 -16.61 -5.59
CA GLY A 97 1.90 -16.15 -4.28
C GLY A 97 2.87 -15.19 -3.58
N LYS A 98 3.86 -14.66 -4.29
CA LYS A 98 4.82 -13.68 -3.74
C LYS A 98 4.24 -12.29 -3.64
N ALA A 99 3.31 -11.95 -4.54
CA ALA A 99 2.61 -10.68 -4.55
C ALA A 99 1.14 -10.86 -4.93
N LYS A 100 0.35 -9.84 -4.69
CA LYS A 100 -1.03 -9.64 -5.16
C LYS A 100 -1.14 -8.30 -5.85
N LEU A 101 -2.04 -8.18 -6.82
CA LEU A 101 -2.23 -6.97 -7.61
C LEU A 101 -3.63 -6.40 -7.36
N ILE A 102 -3.71 -5.08 -7.24
CA ILE A 102 -4.93 -4.27 -7.21
C ILE A 102 -4.78 -3.19 -8.27
N PHE A 103 -5.81 -3.01 -9.09
CA PHE A 103 -5.89 -1.90 -10.04
C PHE A 103 -6.79 -0.80 -9.48
N VAL A 104 -6.35 0.44 -9.60
CA VAL A 104 -7.10 1.63 -9.19
C VAL A 104 -7.31 2.52 -10.39
N ASP A 105 -8.57 2.73 -10.76
CA ASP A 105 -8.93 3.56 -11.89
C ASP A 105 -8.62 5.03 -11.67
N LEU A 106 -7.93 5.65 -12.65
CA LEU A 106 -7.73 7.09 -12.76
C LEU A 106 -8.30 7.60 -14.11
N PRO A 107 -9.64 7.65 -14.28
CA PRO A 107 -10.30 7.82 -15.56
C PRO A 107 -10.40 9.31 -15.96
N PHE A 108 -9.27 9.94 -16.37
CA PHE A 108 -9.20 11.38 -16.65
C PHE A 108 -8.72 11.74 -18.07
N LEU A 109 -8.26 10.77 -18.87
CA LEU A 109 -7.63 11.05 -20.15
C LEU A 109 -8.64 11.32 -21.29
N GLY A 110 -9.90 10.87 -21.17
CA GLY A 110 -10.89 11.11 -22.18
C GLY A 110 -12.29 10.69 -21.76
N ARG A 111 -13.27 10.82 -22.69
CA ARG A 111 -14.68 10.50 -22.42
C ARG A 111 -14.96 9.02 -22.26
N ASP A 112 -14.13 8.17 -22.86
CA ASP A 112 -14.27 6.74 -22.78
C ASP A 112 -13.65 6.17 -21.49
N SER A 113 -12.70 6.89 -20.84
CA SER A 113 -12.07 6.46 -19.59
C SER A 113 -13.09 6.19 -18.47
N PRO A 114 -14.02 7.10 -18.11
CA PRO A 114 -15.03 6.81 -17.09
C PRO A 114 -15.98 5.68 -17.46
N LYS A 115 -16.29 5.50 -18.76
CA LYS A 115 -17.17 4.41 -19.21
C LYS A 115 -16.49 3.05 -19.03
N ALA A 116 -15.22 2.95 -19.45
CA ALA A 116 -14.43 1.74 -19.30
C ALA A 116 -14.26 1.37 -17.83
N ALA A 117 -13.92 2.33 -16.97
CA ALA A 117 -13.84 2.15 -15.54
C ALA A 117 -15.17 1.67 -14.92
N HIS A 118 -16.30 2.31 -15.27
CA HIS A 118 -17.62 1.86 -14.80
C HIS A 118 -17.95 0.44 -15.28
N ALA A 119 -17.64 0.12 -16.52
CA ALA A 119 -17.91 -1.21 -17.06
C ALA A 119 -17.11 -2.31 -16.38
N SER A 120 -15.87 -2.02 -15.95
CA SER A 120 -15.04 -2.99 -15.20
C SER A 120 -15.66 -3.33 -13.84
N TYR A 121 -16.26 -2.36 -13.13
CA TYR A 121 -16.99 -2.64 -11.89
C TYR A 121 -18.34 -3.35 -12.11
N CYS A 122 -19.02 -3.08 -13.22
CA CYS A 122 -20.20 -3.90 -13.60
C CYS A 122 -19.82 -5.37 -13.90
N ALA A 123 -18.60 -5.59 -14.41
CA ALA A 123 -18.07 -6.95 -14.58
C ALA A 123 -17.66 -7.57 -13.24
N GLU A 124 -17.22 -6.77 -12.26
CA GLU A 124 -16.96 -7.23 -10.89
C GLU A 124 -18.20 -7.83 -10.23
N ASP A 125 -19.37 -7.20 -10.37
CA ASP A 125 -20.64 -7.71 -9.87
C ASP A 125 -20.96 -9.14 -10.39
N GLN A 126 -20.28 -9.56 -11.45
CA GLN A 126 -20.38 -10.85 -12.10
C GLN A 126 -19.14 -11.74 -11.88
N GLU A 127 -18.22 -11.33 -10.98
CA GLU A 127 -16.95 -12.00 -10.74
C GLU A 127 -16.04 -12.05 -11.98
N LYS A 128 -16.17 -11.08 -12.91
CA LYS A 128 -15.49 -11.02 -14.21
C LYS A 128 -14.58 -9.79 -14.37
N TYR A 129 -14.19 -9.13 -13.27
CA TYR A 129 -13.39 -7.91 -13.32
C TYR A 129 -12.12 -8.11 -14.16
N TRP A 130 -11.29 -9.10 -13.82
CA TRP A 130 -9.96 -9.26 -14.43
C TRP A 130 -10.04 -9.76 -15.88
N GLU A 131 -11.03 -10.56 -16.22
CA GLU A 131 -11.28 -10.94 -17.62
C GLU A 131 -11.69 -9.71 -18.44
N TYR A 132 -12.56 -8.86 -17.88
CA TYR A 132 -13.01 -7.65 -18.57
C TYR A 132 -11.92 -6.60 -18.66
N HIS A 133 -11.13 -6.42 -17.60
CA HIS A 133 -9.92 -5.59 -17.60
C HIS A 133 -8.97 -5.99 -18.74
N THR A 134 -8.75 -7.29 -18.94
CA THR A 134 -7.94 -7.80 -20.04
C THR A 134 -8.56 -7.45 -21.40
N ILE A 135 -9.88 -7.58 -21.54
CA ILE A 135 -10.59 -7.21 -22.78
C ILE A 135 -10.43 -5.72 -23.07
N LEU A 136 -10.61 -4.85 -22.06
CA LEU A 136 -10.48 -3.40 -22.24
C LEU A 136 -9.10 -3.02 -22.78
N TYR A 137 -8.02 -3.52 -22.21
CA TYR A 137 -6.66 -3.24 -22.72
C TYR A 137 -6.36 -3.94 -24.04
N THR A 138 -6.92 -5.12 -24.30
CA THR A 138 -6.72 -5.82 -25.57
C THR A 138 -7.35 -5.07 -26.75
N PHE A 139 -8.53 -4.46 -26.54
CA PHE A 139 -9.28 -3.78 -27.58
C PHE A 139 -9.13 -2.25 -27.55
N GLN A 140 -8.33 -1.72 -26.66
CA GLN A 140 -7.94 -0.31 -26.69
C GLN A 140 -7.30 0.01 -28.05
N ASP A 141 -7.87 0.94 -28.79
CA ASP A 141 -7.40 1.30 -30.14
C ASP A 141 -6.37 2.43 -30.17
N GLY A 142 -5.92 2.90 -29.01
CA GLY A 142 -4.93 3.96 -28.85
C GLY A 142 -5.44 5.36 -29.21
N HIS A 143 -6.71 5.51 -29.56
CA HIS A 143 -7.31 6.77 -29.93
C HIS A 143 -8.27 7.27 -28.85
N PRO A 144 -7.91 8.33 -28.11
CA PRO A 144 -8.81 8.92 -27.14
C PRO A 144 -10.16 9.32 -27.79
N ASP A 145 -11.24 9.05 -27.08
CA ASP A 145 -12.60 9.45 -27.49
C ASP A 145 -13.10 8.86 -28.81
N SER A 146 -12.57 7.73 -29.24
CA SER A 146 -13.03 7.03 -30.44
C SER A 146 -14.39 6.33 -30.27
N GLY A 147 -14.92 6.26 -29.03
CA GLY A 147 -16.12 5.53 -28.69
C GLY A 147 -15.90 4.01 -28.62
N TRP A 148 -14.67 3.56 -28.44
CA TRP A 148 -14.36 2.14 -28.33
C TRP A 148 -15.02 1.48 -27.10
N ALA A 149 -15.18 2.21 -26.00
CA ALA A 149 -15.84 1.74 -24.78
C ALA A 149 -17.38 1.69 -24.91
N ASP A 150 -17.95 2.15 -26.00
CA ASP A 150 -19.39 2.06 -26.30
C ASP A 150 -19.74 0.79 -27.13
N ARG A 151 -18.74 0.01 -27.51
CA ARG A 151 -18.85 -1.20 -28.34
C ARG A 151 -18.72 -2.46 -27.50
#